data_e49579c1704bc2e8268fcff402af4b5c
#
_entry.id   e49579c1704bc2e8268fcff402af4b5c
#
_cell.length_a   1.000
_cell.length_b   1.000
_cell.length_c   1.000
_cell.angle_alpha   90.00
_cell.angle_beta   90.00
_cell.angle_gamma   90.00
#
_symmetry.space_group_name_H-M   'P 1'
#
loop_
_entity.id
_entity.type
_entity.pdbx_description
1 polymer ?
#
loop_
_entity_poly.entity_id
_entity_poly.type
_entity_poly.pdbx_seq_one_letter_code
_entity_poly.pdbx_strand_id
1 'polypeptide(L)'
;MLIISQNLVSVGLAKLVGVSPLIGLSTGSIPMVGGHGTAGAFGPVLEDLGISGASTLCTAAATFGLVAGSLMGGPIGRRFILKHDLLKTAVMEDDATLVEDEKKHKRSVSMYAPATYQIAIAMGLGTIVSWALSKTG
;
A
#
# COMPACT_ATOMS: atom_id res chain seq x y z
N MET A 1 -2.26 8.01 11.43
CA MET A 1 -2.96 7.34 12.55
C MET A 1 -3.16 5.84 12.29
N LEU A 2 -3.70 5.43 11.16
CA LEU A 2 -4.00 4.00 10.86
C LEU A 2 -2.76 3.08 10.96
N ILE A 3 -1.62 3.48 10.39
CA ILE A 3 -0.37 2.69 10.42
C ILE A 3 0.13 2.48 11.85
N ILE A 4 0.07 3.51 12.68
CA ILE A 4 0.51 3.43 14.08
C ILE A 4 -0.36 2.47 14.86
N SER A 5 -1.69 2.60 14.75
CA SER A 5 -2.62 1.70 15.43
C SER A 5 -2.49 0.26 14.94
N GLN A 6 -2.27 0.06 13.65
CA GLN A 6 -2.05 -1.26 13.06
C GLN A 6 -0.77 -1.92 13.59
N ASN A 7 0.34 -1.16 13.67
CA ASN A 7 1.59 -1.67 14.25
C ASN A 7 1.42 -2.00 15.74
N LEU A 8 0.71 -1.17 16.48
CA LEU A 8 0.46 -1.40 17.91
C LEU A 8 -0.34 -2.68 18.14
N VAL A 9 -1.36 -2.90 17.32
CA VAL A 9 -2.17 -4.12 17.36
C VAL A 9 -1.36 -5.35 16.96
N SER A 10 -0.61 -5.30 15.86
CA SER A 10 0.15 -6.45 15.37
C SER A 10 1.30 -6.86 16.31
N VAL A 11 2.02 -5.87 16.86
CA VAL A 11 3.06 -6.12 17.87
C VAL A 11 2.46 -6.59 19.18
N GLY A 12 1.32 -6.02 19.60
CA GLY A 12 0.59 -6.45 20.78
C GLY A 12 0.12 -7.90 20.68
N LEU A 13 -0.47 -8.29 19.55
CA LEU A 13 -0.88 -9.67 19.26
C LEU A 13 0.31 -10.62 19.23
N ALA A 14 1.43 -10.24 18.61
CA ALA A 14 2.65 -11.04 18.58
C ALA A 14 3.15 -11.33 20.00
N LYS A 15 3.14 -10.34 20.89
CA LYS A 15 3.51 -10.51 22.31
C LYS A 15 2.55 -11.42 23.07
N LEU A 16 1.24 -11.30 22.80
CA LEU A 16 0.22 -12.15 23.45
C LEU A 16 0.37 -13.61 23.05
N VAL A 17 0.74 -13.88 21.81
CA VAL A 17 0.99 -15.24 21.29
C VAL A 17 2.38 -15.76 21.67
N GLY A 18 3.25 -14.91 22.25
CA GLY A 18 4.59 -15.30 22.69
C GLY A 18 5.62 -15.36 21.55
N VAL A 19 5.36 -14.70 20.43
CA VAL A 19 6.29 -14.61 19.29
C VAL A 19 7.01 -13.26 19.28
N SER A 20 8.12 -13.19 18.54
CA SER A 20 8.90 -11.96 18.42
C SER A 20 8.03 -10.78 17.91
N PRO A 21 8.16 -9.58 18.50
CA PRO A 21 7.51 -8.38 18.00
C PRO A 21 7.81 -8.06 16.53
N LEU A 22 8.97 -8.47 16.02
CA LEU A 22 9.35 -8.32 14.62
C LEU A 22 8.48 -9.17 13.68
N ILE A 23 7.98 -10.33 14.16
CA ILE A 23 6.98 -11.13 13.43
C ILE A 23 5.66 -10.37 13.33
N GLY A 24 5.28 -9.65 14.39
CA GLY A 24 4.13 -8.74 14.33
C GLY A 24 4.27 -7.65 13.26
N LEU A 25 5.45 -7.07 13.10
CA LEU A 25 5.73 -6.10 12.04
C LEU A 25 5.72 -6.73 10.66
N SER A 26 6.27 -7.95 10.51
CA SER A 26 6.32 -8.67 9.24
C SER A 26 4.94 -9.08 8.71
N THR A 27 3.95 -9.18 9.57
CA THR A 27 2.55 -9.47 9.22
C THR A 27 1.62 -8.25 9.35
N GLY A 28 2.12 -7.15 9.88
CA GLY A 28 1.39 -5.91 10.16
C GLY A 28 1.39 -4.91 9.00
N SER A 29 1.79 -3.68 9.28
CA SER A 29 1.68 -2.58 8.32
C SER A 29 2.60 -2.71 7.11
N ILE A 30 3.75 -3.39 7.24
CA ILE A 30 4.70 -3.57 6.13
C ILE A 30 3.99 -4.20 4.91
N PRO A 31 3.41 -5.41 5.02
CA PRO A 31 2.73 -6.04 3.90
C PRO A 31 1.32 -5.49 3.66
N MET A 32 0.59 -5.12 4.71
CA MET A 32 -0.82 -4.76 4.60
C MET A 32 -1.06 -3.36 4.03
N VAL A 33 -0.16 -2.41 4.27
CA VAL A 33 -0.24 -1.04 3.74
C VAL A 33 0.61 -0.89 2.50
N GLY A 34 1.83 -1.42 2.52
CA GLY A 34 2.76 -1.28 1.41
C GLY A 34 2.68 -2.38 0.35
N GLY A 35 1.99 -3.48 0.64
CA GLY A 35 1.80 -4.60 -0.29
C GLY A 35 3.06 -5.42 -0.56
N HIS A 36 3.07 -6.12 -1.70
CA HIS A 36 4.18 -7.01 -2.09
C HIS A 36 5.51 -6.27 -2.30
N GLY A 37 5.47 -5.01 -2.74
CA GLY A 37 6.69 -4.22 -2.94
C GLY A 37 7.45 -3.97 -1.64
N THR A 38 6.75 -3.52 -0.60
CA THR A 38 7.36 -3.32 0.72
C THR A 38 7.67 -4.65 1.42
N ALA A 39 6.86 -5.68 1.22
CA ALA A 39 7.16 -7.03 1.69
C ALA A 39 8.48 -7.54 1.12
N GLY A 40 8.72 -7.35 -0.18
CA GLY A 40 9.96 -7.72 -0.84
C GLY A 40 11.18 -6.89 -0.39
N ALA A 41 10.97 -5.61 -0.10
CA ALA A 41 12.05 -4.72 0.35
C ALA A 41 12.45 -4.98 1.82
N PHE A 42 11.48 -5.13 2.71
CA PHE A 42 11.72 -5.27 4.15
C PHE A 42 11.84 -6.72 4.64
N GLY A 43 11.34 -7.69 3.86
CA GLY A 43 11.47 -9.11 4.21
C GLY A 43 12.92 -9.53 4.47
N PRO A 44 13.85 -9.32 3.53
CA PRO A 44 15.27 -9.63 3.72
C PRO A 44 15.88 -8.90 4.93
N VAL A 45 15.54 -7.62 5.13
CA VAL A 45 16.03 -6.83 6.28
C VAL A 45 15.59 -7.46 7.61
N LEU A 46 14.37 -7.97 7.69
CA LEU A 46 13.88 -8.66 8.88
C LEU A 46 14.54 -10.03 9.06
N GLU A 47 14.94 -10.70 7.98
CA GLU A 47 15.73 -11.93 8.04
C GLU A 47 17.14 -11.67 8.58
N ASP A 48 17.78 -10.58 8.15
CA ASP A 48 19.07 -10.13 8.68
C ASP A 48 19.00 -9.78 10.18
N LEU A 49 17.84 -9.33 10.64
CA LEU A 49 17.55 -9.10 12.07
C LEU A 49 17.22 -10.38 12.86
N GLY A 50 17.35 -11.55 12.23
CA GLY A 50 17.21 -12.86 12.86
C GLY A 50 15.83 -13.49 12.79
N ILE A 51 14.92 -12.96 11.98
CA ILE A 51 13.58 -13.55 11.76
C ILE A 51 13.62 -14.46 10.52
N SER A 52 13.95 -15.71 10.72
CA SER A 52 13.95 -16.70 9.63
C SER A 52 12.59 -16.79 8.95
N GLY A 53 12.58 -16.67 7.61
CA GLY A 53 11.37 -16.73 6.79
C GLY A 53 10.50 -15.47 6.78
N ALA A 54 11.03 -14.33 7.22
CA ALA A 54 10.29 -13.06 7.25
C ALA A 54 9.83 -12.65 5.85
N SER A 55 10.62 -12.86 4.80
CA SER A 55 10.24 -12.59 3.41
C SER A 55 8.99 -13.36 2.99
N THR A 56 8.93 -14.63 3.34
CA THR A 56 7.77 -15.49 3.06
C THR A 56 6.55 -15.04 3.85
N LEU A 57 6.73 -14.72 5.14
CA LEU A 57 5.65 -14.20 6.00
C LEU A 57 5.09 -12.88 5.49
N CYS A 58 5.95 -11.93 5.14
CA CYS A 58 5.55 -10.65 4.57
C CYS A 58 4.74 -10.82 3.27
N THR A 59 5.22 -11.68 2.36
CA THR A 59 4.56 -11.94 1.08
C THR A 59 3.20 -12.63 1.26
N ALA A 60 3.14 -13.62 2.15
CA ALA A 60 1.89 -14.31 2.49
C ALA A 60 0.87 -13.36 3.11
N ALA A 61 1.30 -12.50 4.03
CA ALA A 61 0.43 -11.50 4.65
C ALA A 61 -0.06 -10.45 3.65
N ALA A 62 0.80 -10.00 2.70
CA ALA A 62 0.41 -9.10 1.62
C ALA A 62 -0.68 -9.73 0.72
N THR A 63 -0.50 -10.99 0.34
CA THR A 63 -1.47 -11.74 -0.46
C THR A 63 -2.80 -11.89 0.28
N PHE A 64 -2.74 -12.27 1.55
CA PHE A 64 -3.93 -12.38 2.41
C PHE A 64 -4.67 -11.03 2.50
N GLY A 65 -3.94 -9.94 2.75
CA GLY A 65 -4.49 -8.59 2.84
C GLY A 65 -5.20 -8.17 1.54
N LEU A 66 -4.61 -8.49 0.38
CA LEU A 66 -5.20 -8.19 -0.93
C LEU A 66 -6.51 -8.96 -1.15
N VAL A 67 -6.50 -10.26 -0.86
CA VAL A 67 -7.68 -11.12 -1.02
C VAL A 67 -8.78 -10.71 -0.04
N ALA A 68 -8.46 -10.56 1.24
CA ALA A 68 -9.41 -10.14 2.26
C ALA A 68 -9.97 -8.74 2.00
N GLY A 69 -9.12 -7.81 1.57
CA GLY A 69 -9.53 -6.45 1.20
C GLY A 69 -10.52 -6.46 0.03
N SER A 70 -10.26 -7.26 -1.00
CA SER A 70 -11.14 -7.40 -2.16
C SER A 70 -12.49 -8.03 -1.80
N LEU A 71 -12.47 -9.09 -0.97
CA LEU A 71 -13.69 -9.78 -0.54
C LEU A 71 -14.59 -8.89 0.33
N MET A 72 -14.00 -8.07 1.22
CA MET A 72 -14.74 -7.18 2.10
C MET A 72 -15.08 -5.84 1.43
N GLY A 73 -14.18 -5.30 0.64
CA GLY A 73 -14.32 -3.98 0.02
C GLY A 73 -15.48 -3.91 -0.97
N GLY A 74 -15.67 -4.94 -1.77
CA GLY A 74 -16.77 -5.01 -2.74
C GLY A 74 -18.16 -4.89 -2.09
N PRO A 75 -18.53 -5.79 -1.18
CA PRO A 75 -19.83 -5.73 -0.49
C PRO A 75 -20.03 -4.45 0.34
N ILE A 76 -18.99 -3.97 1.02
CA ILE A 76 -19.05 -2.75 1.83
C ILE A 76 -19.25 -1.53 0.92
N GLY A 77 -18.47 -1.41 -0.14
CA GLY A 77 -18.57 -0.33 -1.11
C GLY A 77 -19.96 -0.29 -1.76
N ARG A 78 -20.47 -1.44 -2.22
CA ARG A 78 -21.82 -1.55 -2.77
C ARG A 78 -22.90 -1.11 -1.77
N ARG A 79 -22.80 -1.58 -0.52
CA ARG A 79 -23.73 -1.19 0.53
C ARG A 79 -23.70 0.30 0.82
N PHE A 80 -22.52 0.91 0.80
CA PHE A 80 -22.32 2.34 1.03
C PHE A 80 -22.91 3.17 -0.12
N ILE A 81 -22.67 2.78 -1.37
CA ILE A 81 -23.20 3.42 -2.57
C ILE A 81 -24.74 3.38 -2.56
N LEU A 82 -25.32 2.21 -2.28
CA LEU A 82 -26.78 2.05 -2.25
C LEU A 82 -27.42 2.80 -1.08
N LYS A 83 -26.79 2.80 0.10
CA LYS A 83 -27.30 3.48 1.28
C LYS A 83 -27.35 5.00 1.14
N HIS A 84 -26.41 5.57 0.42
CA HIS A 84 -26.29 7.02 0.24
C HIS A 84 -26.77 7.51 -1.13
N ASP A 85 -27.41 6.63 -1.93
CA ASP A 85 -27.96 6.95 -3.26
C ASP A 85 -26.95 7.66 -4.20
N LEU A 86 -25.66 7.32 -4.04
CA LEU A 86 -24.55 7.97 -4.76
C LEU A 86 -24.64 7.78 -6.29
N LEU A 87 -25.34 6.72 -6.74
CA LEU A 87 -25.60 6.49 -8.16
C LEU A 87 -26.44 7.58 -8.80
N LYS A 88 -27.40 8.17 -8.08
CA LYS A 88 -28.23 9.26 -8.61
C LYS A 88 -27.42 10.53 -8.81
N THR A 89 -26.47 10.80 -7.92
CA THR A 89 -25.57 11.96 -8.02
C THR A 89 -24.57 11.77 -9.14
N ALA A 90 -24.03 10.57 -9.34
CA ALA A 90 -23.09 10.27 -10.41
C ALA A 90 -23.74 10.34 -11.81
N VAL A 91 -24.98 9.84 -11.95
CA VAL A 91 -25.69 9.87 -13.24
C VAL A 91 -26.05 11.30 -13.66
N MET A 92 -26.23 12.23 -12.74
CA MET A 92 -26.47 13.64 -13.08
C MET A 92 -25.20 14.40 -13.51
N GLU A 93 -24.02 13.95 -13.09
CA GLU A 93 -22.72 14.53 -13.48
C GLU A 93 -22.13 13.87 -14.72
N ASP A 94 -22.52 12.64 -15.04
CA ASP A 94 -21.82 11.76 -15.97
C ASP A 94 -22.24 11.93 -17.44
N ASP A 95 -23.41 12.50 -17.75
CA ASP A 95 -23.90 12.55 -19.13
C ASP A 95 -23.29 13.68 -19.98
N ALA A 96 -22.61 14.66 -19.34
CA ALA A 96 -22.05 15.78 -20.08
C ALA A 96 -20.52 15.90 -20.05
N THR A 97 -19.86 15.43 -18.98
CA THR A 97 -18.44 15.70 -18.76
C THR A 97 -17.50 14.54 -19.03
N LEU A 98 -17.89 13.30 -18.75
CA LEU A 98 -17.00 12.15 -18.91
C LEU A 98 -16.79 11.75 -20.37
N VAL A 99 -17.80 11.90 -21.22
CA VAL A 99 -17.66 11.59 -22.65
C VAL A 99 -16.81 12.63 -23.38
N GLU A 100 -16.80 13.88 -22.92
CA GLU A 100 -15.91 14.91 -23.46
C GLU A 100 -14.48 14.79 -22.94
N ASP A 101 -14.30 14.41 -21.67
CA ASP A 101 -12.96 14.23 -21.08
C ASP A 101 -12.27 12.98 -21.59
N GLU A 102 -12.99 11.89 -21.85
CA GLU A 102 -12.43 10.68 -22.44
C GLU A 102 -12.00 10.88 -23.90
N LYS A 103 -12.71 11.72 -24.66
CA LYS A 103 -12.32 12.12 -26.01
C LYS A 103 -11.18 13.12 -26.05
N LYS A 104 -11.02 13.97 -25.03
CA LYS A 104 -9.91 14.94 -24.92
C LYS A 104 -8.63 14.31 -24.38
N HIS A 105 -8.72 13.26 -23.59
CA HIS A 105 -7.55 12.52 -23.08
C HIS A 105 -7.06 11.49 -24.12
N LYS A 106 -6.67 11.95 -25.31
CA LYS A 106 -5.73 11.15 -26.10
C LYS A 106 -4.49 10.96 -25.24
N ARG A 107 -4.30 9.73 -24.73
CA ARG A 107 -3.10 9.32 -23.97
C ARG A 107 -1.88 9.63 -24.84
N SER A 108 -1.32 10.82 -24.68
CA SER A 108 -0.10 11.22 -25.36
C SER A 108 1.09 10.76 -24.51
N VAL A 109 2.09 10.22 -25.16
CA VAL A 109 3.35 9.82 -24.51
C VAL A 109 3.97 10.99 -23.74
N SER A 110 3.76 12.23 -24.21
CA SER A 110 4.20 13.46 -23.53
C SER A 110 3.60 13.65 -22.14
N MET A 111 2.46 13.02 -21.83
CA MET A 111 1.81 13.11 -20.52
C MET A 111 2.49 12.22 -19.48
N TYR A 112 3.14 11.14 -19.91
CA TYR A 112 3.86 10.22 -19.00
C TYR A 112 5.30 10.68 -18.73
N ALA A 113 5.90 11.48 -19.63
CA ALA A 113 7.26 11.96 -19.46
C ALA A 113 7.48 12.73 -18.15
N PRO A 114 6.65 13.73 -17.77
CA PRO A 114 6.81 14.44 -16.50
C PRO A 114 6.69 13.50 -15.28
N ALA A 115 5.75 12.56 -15.31
CA ALA A 115 5.57 11.60 -14.21
C ALA A 115 6.80 10.69 -14.05
N THR A 116 7.36 10.23 -15.16
CA THR A 116 8.59 9.41 -15.15
C THR A 116 9.77 10.20 -14.59
N TYR A 117 9.94 11.47 -14.98
CA TYR A 117 11.00 12.33 -14.43
C TYR A 117 10.81 12.58 -12.94
N GLN A 118 9.59 12.81 -12.46
CA GLN A 118 9.30 13.00 -11.04
C GLN A 118 9.66 11.75 -10.22
N ILE A 119 9.32 10.56 -10.72
CA ILE A 119 9.66 9.30 -10.06
C ILE A 119 11.19 9.12 -10.04
N ALA A 120 11.88 9.36 -11.14
CA ALA A 120 13.33 9.23 -11.21
C ALA A 120 14.04 10.21 -10.26
N ILE A 121 13.58 11.45 -10.18
CA ILE A 121 14.11 12.46 -9.25
C ILE A 121 13.85 12.04 -7.80
N ALA A 122 12.64 11.57 -7.47
CA ALA A 122 12.29 11.13 -6.13
C ALA A 122 13.15 9.92 -5.70
N MET A 123 13.37 8.97 -6.59
CA MET A 123 14.27 7.83 -6.34
C MET A 123 15.71 8.28 -6.13
N GLY A 124 16.22 9.20 -6.97
CA GLY A 124 17.57 9.75 -6.84
C GLY A 124 17.78 10.49 -5.53
N LEU A 125 16.82 11.33 -5.15
CA LEU A 125 16.87 12.03 -3.84
C LEU A 125 16.78 11.05 -2.66
N GLY A 126 15.92 10.03 -2.77
CA GLY A 126 15.80 8.99 -1.75
C GLY A 126 17.11 8.22 -1.53
N THR A 127 17.81 7.85 -2.59
CA THR A 127 19.10 7.16 -2.48
C THR A 127 20.19 8.06 -1.89
N ILE A 128 20.23 9.35 -2.23
CA ILE A 128 21.17 10.31 -1.65
C ILE A 128 20.92 10.47 -0.14
N VAL A 129 19.66 10.64 0.26
CA VAL A 129 19.27 10.75 1.67
C VAL A 129 19.62 9.48 2.44
N SER A 130 19.30 8.31 1.87
CA SER A 130 19.65 7.01 2.47
C SER A 130 21.16 6.86 2.66
N TRP A 131 21.95 7.21 1.65
CA TRP A 131 23.40 7.18 1.73
C TRP A 131 23.95 8.15 2.79
N ALA A 132 23.41 9.36 2.85
CA ALA A 132 23.81 10.35 3.85
C ALA A 132 23.50 9.88 5.28
N LEU A 133 22.32 9.29 5.50
CA LEU A 133 21.93 8.74 6.79
C LEU A 133 22.79 7.54 7.19
N SER A 134 23.12 6.65 6.26
CA SER A 134 23.99 5.49 6.54
C SER A 134 25.41 5.86 6.90
N LYS A 135 25.85 7.08 6.55
CA LYS A 135 27.19 7.59 6.86
C LYS A 135 27.23 8.34 8.21
N THR A 136 26.05 8.67 8.77
CA THR A 136 25.93 9.46 10.02
C THR A 136 25.62 8.56 11.22
N GLY A 137 25.21 7.31 11.02
CA GLY A 137 24.91 6.28 12.04
C GLY A 137 25.85 5.15 12.00
#